data_7573ca1bad64d3782f2ce5452e760ae2
#
_entry.id   7573ca1bad64d3782f2ce5452e760ae2
#
_cell.length_a   1.000
_cell.length_b   1.000
_cell.length_c   1.000
_cell.angle_alpha   90.00
_cell.angle_beta   90.00
_cell.angle_gamma   90.00
#
_symmetry.space_group_name_H-M   'P 1'
#
loop_
_entity.id
_entity.type
_entity.pdbx_description
1 polymer ?
#
loop_
_entity_poly.entity_id
_entity_poly.type
_entity_poly.pdbx_seq_one_letter_code
_entity_poly.pdbx_strand_id
1 'polypeptide(L)'
;RKAPPRSPARIHRPRHNRRVNLFAPAYLDFLPDWLRLALGILDILIRLIALFWLPYNRKPVVALGWLMAIFFIPFIGFLAFLIFGSSHLPQYRRARQHAMNDLIRETTGDTPQLTDSDGLNEATLVASQLNYKLGSLPLVGGNSFTLHNDNHEAMRIMAQEVNKAQRYVHFEFYITAYDEASKVLWDALFAAQKRGVRVRVLIDHIGSRKYPSYRQLTKMLNESGIEWRLMLPIKPWRLQWQRPDLRNHRKVLVIDGAVAFSGSQNAIHRSYDLKEN
;
A
#
# COMPACT_ATOMS: atom_id res chain seq x y z
N ARG A 1 96.97 -14.07 10.54
CA ARG A 1 96.01 -12.97 10.78
C ARG A 1 94.72 -13.31 10.03
N LYS A 2 93.65 -13.63 10.75
CA LYS A 2 92.31 -13.87 10.18
C LYS A 2 91.54 -12.55 10.00
N ALA A 3 91.00 -12.35 8.86
CA ALA A 3 90.13 -11.17 8.53
C ALA A 3 88.72 -11.28 9.22
N PRO A 4 88.15 -10.19 9.67
CA PRO A 4 86.83 -10.24 10.33
C PRO A 4 85.68 -10.49 9.33
N PRO A 5 84.55 -11.08 9.76
CA PRO A 5 83.42 -11.39 8.88
C PRO A 5 82.66 -10.14 8.46
N ARG A 6 82.29 -10.12 7.17
CA ARG A 6 81.47 -9.04 6.60
C ARG A 6 80.05 -9.08 7.16
N SER A 7 79.59 -7.94 7.62
CA SER A 7 78.23 -7.66 8.06
C SER A 7 77.20 -7.88 6.92
N PRO A 8 76.02 -8.48 7.17
CA PRO A 8 75.02 -8.65 6.14
C PRO A 8 74.36 -7.33 5.76
N ALA A 9 74.23 -7.10 4.46
CA ALA A 9 73.57 -5.92 3.86
C ALA A 9 72.12 -5.80 4.33
N ARG A 10 71.76 -4.64 4.88
CA ARG A 10 70.38 -4.26 5.23
C ARG A 10 69.55 -4.18 3.95
N ILE A 11 68.65 -5.16 3.77
CA ILE A 11 67.61 -5.11 2.72
C ILE A 11 66.66 -3.96 3.11
N HIS A 12 66.70 -2.90 2.36
CA HIS A 12 65.71 -1.79 2.43
C HIS A 12 64.38 -2.32 1.91
N ARG A 13 63.44 -2.72 2.80
CA ARG A 13 62.05 -2.95 2.45
C ARG A 13 61.41 -1.59 2.15
N PRO A 14 60.83 -1.39 0.98
CA PRO A 14 60.07 -0.16 0.73
C PRO A 14 58.91 -0.10 1.72
N ARG A 15 58.89 0.96 2.51
CA ARG A 15 57.70 1.31 3.32
C ARG A 15 56.59 1.65 2.36
N HIS A 16 55.68 0.70 2.16
CA HIS A 16 54.37 0.98 1.55
C HIS A 16 53.67 1.96 2.46
N ASN A 17 53.72 3.24 2.10
CA ASN A 17 52.98 4.31 2.75
C ASN A 17 51.49 4.08 2.40
N ARG A 18 50.80 3.17 3.10
CA ARG A 18 49.34 3.05 3.02
C ARG A 18 48.79 4.37 3.59
N ARG A 19 48.56 5.33 2.72
CA ARG A 19 47.67 6.44 3.01
C ARG A 19 46.32 5.80 3.28
N VAL A 20 45.94 5.68 4.54
CA VAL A 20 44.59 5.32 4.95
C VAL A 20 43.70 6.46 4.45
N ASN A 21 43.05 6.28 3.32
CA ASN A 21 42.03 7.22 2.88
C ASN A 21 40.85 7.10 3.85
N LEU A 22 40.78 8.07 4.79
CA LEU A 22 39.77 8.13 5.85
C LEU A 22 38.32 8.19 5.31
N PHE A 23 38.13 8.39 4.00
CA PHE A 23 36.85 8.64 3.35
C PHE A 23 36.38 7.53 2.41
N ALA A 24 37.15 6.46 2.18
CA ALA A 24 36.75 5.37 1.31
C ALA A 24 36.55 4.08 2.10
N PRO A 25 35.39 3.43 1.98
CA PRO A 25 35.16 2.13 2.61
C PRO A 25 36.14 1.07 2.09
N ALA A 26 36.72 0.26 2.99
CA ALA A 26 37.74 -0.75 2.69
C ALA A 26 37.36 -1.78 1.62
N TYR A 27 36.06 -1.99 1.37
CA TYR A 27 35.57 -2.89 0.33
C TYR A 27 35.71 -2.38 -1.10
N LEU A 28 36.22 -1.14 -1.29
CA LEU A 28 36.45 -0.54 -2.60
C LEU A 28 37.94 -0.55 -3.02
N ASP A 29 38.79 -1.26 -2.31
CA ASP A 29 40.25 -1.26 -2.54
C ASP A 29 40.67 -1.85 -3.91
N PHE A 30 39.76 -2.56 -4.60
CA PHE A 30 39.97 -3.08 -5.94
C PHE A 30 39.75 -2.02 -7.05
N LEU A 31 39.21 -0.83 -6.70
CA LEU A 31 38.93 0.22 -7.68
C LEU A 31 40.09 1.22 -7.81
N PRO A 32 40.26 1.86 -8.99
CA PRO A 32 41.21 2.94 -9.18
C PRO A 32 41.01 4.10 -8.18
N ASP A 33 42.09 4.77 -7.79
CA ASP A 33 42.06 5.82 -6.75
C ASP A 33 41.11 6.97 -7.08
N TRP A 34 41.04 7.38 -8.34
CA TRP A 34 40.12 8.45 -8.76
C TRP A 34 38.64 8.05 -8.59
N LEU A 35 38.34 6.77 -8.85
CA LEU A 35 36.96 6.27 -8.72
C LEU A 35 36.56 6.14 -7.23
N ARG A 36 37.48 5.70 -6.39
CA ARG A 36 37.27 5.68 -4.92
C ARG A 36 37.00 7.08 -4.38
N LEU A 37 37.78 8.06 -4.82
CA LEU A 37 37.58 9.45 -4.43
C LEU A 37 36.22 9.98 -4.90
N ALA A 38 35.85 9.71 -6.15
CA ALA A 38 34.56 10.13 -6.72
C ALA A 38 33.36 9.50 -5.94
N LEU A 39 33.43 8.21 -5.63
CA LEU A 39 32.40 7.50 -4.84
C LEU A 39 32.35 8.04 -3.40
N GLY A 40 33.48 8.35 -2.80
CA GLY A 40 33.52 8.96 -1.47
C GLY A 40 32.88 10.35 -1.43
N ILE A 41 33.16 11.18 -2.43
CA ILE A 41 32.50 12.50 -2.57
C ILE A 41 30.99 12.33 -2.76
N LEU A 42 30.59 11.39 -3.65
CA LEU A 42 29.17 11.10 -3.90
C LEU A 42 28.46 10.62 -2.62
N ASP A 43 29.10 9.76 -1.83
CA ASP A 43 28.57 9.29 -0.54
C ASP A 43 28.31 10.47 0.42
N ILE A 44 29.30 11.36 0.58
CA ILE A 44 29.13 12.54 1.41
C ILE A 44 28.00 13.44 0.90
N LEU A 45 27.92 13.67 -0.41
CA LEU A 45 26.86 14.48 -1.01
C LEU A 45 25.47 13.87 -0.78
N ILE A 46 25.32 12.54 -0.95
CA ILE A 46 24.06 11.84 -0.67
C ILE A 46 23.63 12.04 0.80
N ARG A 47 24.56 11.90 1.75
CA ARG A 47 24.26 12.07 3.18
C ARG A 47 23.90 13.52 3.51
N LEU A 48 24.61 14.49 2.96
CA LEU A 48 24.29 15.91 3.16
C LEU A 48 22.91 16.27 2.59
N ILE A 49 22.63 15.85 1.34
CA ILE A 49 21.32 16.06 0.72
C ILE A 49 20.23 15.39 1.56
N ALA A 50 20.46 14.16 2.00
CA ALA A 50 19.52 13.44 2.84
C ALA A 50 19.23 14.17 4.16
N LEU A 51 20.26 14.67 4.82
CA LEU A 51 20.15 15.39 6.10
C LEU A 51 19.22 16.60 6.02
N PHE A 52 19.30 17.37 4.93
CA PHE A 52 18.50 18.58 4.76
C PHE A 52 17.12 18.32 4.11
N TRP A 53 17.03 17.32 3.23
CA TRP A 53 15.80 17.07 2.45
C TRP A 53 14.83 16.11 3.13
N LEU A 54 15.34 15.07 3.85
CA LEU A 54 14.45 14.04 4.43
C LEU A 54 13.54 14.57 5.55
N PRO A 55 13.98 15.46 6.46
CA PRO A 55 13.10 15.95 7.50
C PRO A 55 11.96 16.84 6.99
N TYR A 56 12.11 17.39 5.79
CA TYR A 56 11.11 18.29 5.24
C TYR A 56 9.82 17.55 4.87
N ASN A 57 8.70 18.02 5.44
CA ASN A 57 7.34 17.47 5.21
C ASN A 57 7.16 15.97 5.55
N ARG A 58 7.87 15.48 6.58
CA ARG A 58 7.77 14.08 7.02
C ARG A 58 7.57 13.97 8.53
N LYS A 59 6.93 12.88 8.95
CA LYS A 59 6.89 12.54 10.38
C LYS A 59 8.31 12.27 10.88
N PRO A 60 8.73 12.83 12.04
CA PRO A 60 10.10 12.73 12.53
C PRO A 60 10.64 11.30 12.59
N VAL A 61 9.85 10.36 13.07
CA VAL A 61 10.23 8.93 13.17
C VAL A 61 10.54 8.33 11.79
N VAL A 62 9.75 8.67 10.77
CA VAL A 62 9.98 8.19 9.40
C VAL A 62 11.21 8.83 8.78
N ALA A 63 11.42 10.12 9.02
CA ALA A 63 12.62 10.84 8.56
C ALA A 63 13.88 10.24 9.19
N LEU A 64 13.87 9.99 10.51
CA LEU A 64 14.97 9.37 11.23
C LEU A 64 15.28 7.97 10.68
N GLY A 65 14.27 7.13 10.46
CA GLY A 65 14.46 5.79 9.90
C GLY A 65 15.16 5.82 8.52
N TRP A 66 14.77 6.73 7.64
CA TRP A 66 15.43 6.91 6.35
C TRP A 66 16.83 7.49 6.45
N LEU A 67 17.05 8.46 7.36
CA LEU A 67 18.39 8.99 7.65
C LEU A 67 19.32 7.86 8.10
N MET A 68 18.90 7.04 9.07
CA MET A 68 19.70 5.90 9.52
C MET A 68 19.99 4.93 8.36
N ALA A 69 19.01 4.58 7.54
CA ALA A 69 19.22 3.69 6.39
C ALA A 69 20.27 4.25 5.41
N ILE A 70 20.23 5.56 5.11
CA ILE A 70 21.18 6.21 4.19
C ILE A 70 22.56 6.38 4.85
N PHE A 71 22.61 6.68 6.14
CA PHE A 71 23.88 6.86 6.84
C PHE A 71 24.65 5.55 7.03
N PHE A 72 23.97 4.43 7.27
CA PHE A 72 24.62 3.13 7.42
C PHE A 72 24.88 2.42 6.09
N ILE A 73 23.98 2.57 5.10
CA ILE A 73 24.07 1.88 3.80
C ILE A 73 23.75 2.90 2.68
N PRO A 74 24.66 3.84 2.36
CA PRO A 74 24.35 5.04 1.59
C PRO A 74 23.67 4.79 0.25
N PHE A 75 24.30 4.02 -0.62
CA PHE A 75 23.79 3.80 -1.98
C PHE A 75 22.49 3.00 -2.01
N ILE A 76 22.43 1.92 -1.24
CA ILE A 76 21.25 1.05 -1.16
C ILE A 76 20.13 1.78 -0.41
N GLY A 77 20.44 2.45 0.70
CA GLY A 77 19.48 3.23 1.47
C GLY A 77 18.89 4.39 0.66
N PHE A 78 19.70 5.08 -0.12
CA PHE A 78 19.24 6.15 -1.01
C PHE A 78 18.39 5.61 -2.16
N LEU A 79 18.78 4.51 -2.79
CA LEU A 79 17.99 3.86 -3.84
C LEU A 79 16.64 3.37 -3.29
N ALA A 80 16.66 2.71 -2.14
CA ALA A 80 15.44 2.29 -1.45
C ALA A 80 14.54 3.50 -1.12
N PHE A 81 15.16 4.62 -0.67
CA PHE A 81 14.44 5.85 -0.44
C PHE A 81 13.79 6.41 -1.71
N LEU A 82 14.46 6.40 -2.85
CA LEU A 82 13.87 6.85 -4.12
C LEU A 82 12.65 6.01 -4.52
N ILE A 83 12.68 4.71 -4.25
CA ILE A 83 11.60 3.76 -4.60
C ILE A 83 10.43 3.85 -3.60
N PHE A 84 10.72 3.86 -2.30
CA PHE A 84 9.72 3.73 -1.24
C PHE A 84 9.51 5.03 -0.44
N GLY A 85 10.46 5.95 -0.48
CA GLY A 85 10.49 7.12 0.39
C GLY A 85 9.51 8.23 0.00
N SER A 86 8.96 8.26 -1.21
CA SER A 86 8.03 9.33 -1.61
C SER A 86 6.73 9.28 -0.81
N SER A 87 6.42 10.36 -0.08
CA SER A 87 5.14 10.54 0.62
C SER A 87 4.05 11.16 -0.26
N HIS A 88 4.38 11.57 -1.48
CA HIS A 88 3.46 12.26 -2.36
C HIS A 88 2.79 11.30 -3.33
N LEU A 89 1.47 11.45 -3.47
CA LEU A 89 0.74 10.79 -4.55
C LEU A 89 1.12 11.43 -5.89
N PRO A 90 1.25 10.65 -6.95
CA PRO A 90 1.45 11.17 -8.30
C PRO A 90 0.38 12.20 -8.67
N GLN A 91 0.76 13.23 -9.44
CA GLN A 91 -0.14 14.33 -9.81
C GLN A 91 -1.44 13.85 -10.46
N TYR A 92 -1.36 12.85 -11.36
CA TYR A 92 -2.55 12.29 -12.01
C TYR A 92 -3.55 11.67 -11.03
N ARG A 93 -3.08 11.09 -9.91
CA ARG A 93 -3.96 10.54 -8.86
C ARG A 93 -4.62 11.65 -8.06
N ARG A 94 -3.91 12.73 -7.78
CA ARG A 94 -4.49 13.89 -7.11
C ARG A 94 -5.57 14.56 -7.99
N ALA A 95 -5.25 14.77 -9.28
CA ALA A 95 -6.22 15.32 -10.23
C ALA A 95 -7.48 14.44 -10.32
N ARG A 96 -7.32 13.11 -10.37
CA ARG A 96 -8.45 12.18 -10.40
C ARG A 96 -9.24 12.18 -9.09
N GLN A 97 -8.59 12.37 -7.95
CA GLN A 97 -9.29 12.52 -6.66
C GLN A 97 -10.09 13.81 -6.61
N HIS A 98 -9.54 14.93 -7.10
CA HIS A 98 -10.28 16.19 -7.19
C HIS A 98 -11.52 16.04 -8.09
N ALA A 99 -11.35 15.52 -9.31
CA ALA A 99 -12.47 15.28 -10.21
C ALA A 99 -13.55 14.35 -9.59
N MET A 100 -13.14 13.35 -8.81
CA MET A 100 -14.08 12.48 -8.09
C MET A 100 -14.82 13.25 -6.98
N ASN A 101 -14.10 14.09 -6.21
CA ASN A 101 -14.72 14.91 -5.17
C ASN A 101 -15.72 15.90 -5.77
N ASP A 102 -15.43 16.50 -6.92
CA ASP A 102 -16.34 17.40 -7.61
C ASP A 102 -17.58 16.65 -8.09
N LEU A 103 -17.43 15.48 -8.70
CA LEU A 103 -18.55 14.62 -9.07
C LEU A 103 -19.40 14.20 -7.87
N ILE A 104 -18.79 13.87 -6.72
CA ILE A 104 -19.53 13.56 -5.49
C ILE A 104 -20.35 14.77 -5.07
N ARG A 105 -19.78 15.98 -5.05
CA ARG A 105 -20.50 17.20 -4.69
C ARG A 105 -21.68 17.48 -5.62
N GLU A 106 -21.48 17.35 -6.92
CA GLU A 106 -22.55 17.50 -7.91
C GLU A 106 -23.67 16.47 -7.68
N THR A 107 -23.31 15.21 -7.44
CA THR A 107 -24.28 14.11 -7.29
C THR A 107 -25.01 14.17 -5.95
N THR A 108 -24.38 14.72 -4.91
CA THR A 108 -24.94 14.77 -3.54
C THR A 108 -25.45 16.16 -3.15
N GLY A 109 -25.36 17.15 -4.06
CA GLY A 109 -25.75 18.54 -3.78
C GLY A 109 -27.17 18.70 -3.28
N ASP A 110 -28.11 17.92 -3.82
CA ASP A 110 -29.52 17.92 -3.44
C ASP A 110 -29.86 16.96 -2.31
N THR A 111 -28.87 16.26 -1.73
CA THR A 111 -29.10 15.30 -0.63
C THR A 111 -29.41 16.08 0.65
N PRO A 112 -30.56 15.86 1.31
CA PRO A 112 -30.88 16.50 2.58
C PRO A 112 -29.77 16.16 3.63
N GLN A 113 -29.21 17.22 4.20
CA GLN A 113 -28.19 17.10 5.24
C GLN A 113 -28.85 17.29 6.61
N LEU A 114 -28.35 16.54 7.61
CA LEU A 114 -28.72 16.78 8.99
C LEU A 114 -28.11 18.11 9.48
N THR A 115 -28.91 18.90 10.20
CA THR A 115 -28.58 20.24 10.69
C THR A 115 -28.79 20.31 12.21
N ASP A 116 -28.54 21.48 12.79
CA ASP A 116 -28.80 21.76 14.22
C ASP A 116 -30.25 21.48 14.64
N SER A 117 -31.22 21.68 13.73
CA SER A 117 -32.64 21.42 13.95
C SER A 117 -32.95 19.91 14.18
N ASP A 118 -32.06 19.02 13.84
CA ASP A 118 -32.24 17.57 13.99
C ASP A 118 -31.80 17.05 15.38
N GLY A 119 -31.51 17.97 16.32
CA GLY A 119 -31.16 17.63 17.71
C GLY A 119 -29.74 17.07 17.87
N LEU A 120 -28.86 17.33 16.92
CA LEU A 120 -27.47 16.94 16.99
C LEU A 120 -26.69 17.79 18.00
N ASN A 121 -25.77 17.18 18.74
CA ASN A 121 -24.88 17.95 19.59
C ASN A 121 -23.80 18.69 18.79
N GLU A 122 -23.23 19.74 19.35
CA GLU A 122 -22.23 20.60 18.72
C GLU A 122 -21.00 19.81 18.21
N ALA A 123 -20.52 18.82 18.96
CA ALA A 123 -19.38 18.00 18.58
C ALA A 123 -19.67 17.19 17.29
N THR A 124 -20.89 16.67 17.15
CA THR A 124 -21.33 15.95 15.96
C THR A 124 -21.39 16.87 14.75
N LEU A 125 -21.89 18.09 14.92
CA LEU A 125 -21.97 19.08 13.85
C LEU A 125 -20.60 19.52 13.38
N VAL A 126 -19.67 19.82 14.30
CA VAL A 126 -18.28 20.15 13.95
C VAL A 126 -17.60 18.99 13.21
N ALA A 127 -17.78 17.75 13.70
CA ALA A 127 -17.23 16.56 13.05
C ALA A 127 -17.84 16.37 11.64
N SER A 128 -19.15 16.58 11.45
CA SER A 128 -19.82 16.46 10.17
C SER A 128 -19.31 17.49 9.16
N GLN A 129 -19.14 18.75 9.59
CA GLN A 129 -18.58 19.82 8.75
C GLN A 129 -17.15 19.52 8.32
N LEU A 130 -16.32 18.98 9.26
CA LEU A 130 -14.95 18.58 8.95
C LEU A 130 -14.94 17.43 7.93
N ASN A 131 -15.77 16.41 8.15
CA ASN A 131 -15.89 15.27 7.22
C ASN A 131 -16.36 15.73 5.83
N TYR A 132 -17.32 16.65 5.75
CA TYR A 132 -17.77 17.21 4.47
C TYR A 132 -16.65 17.95 3.74
N LYS A 133 -15.87 18.78 4.46
CA LYS A 133 -14.73 19.50 3.87
C LYS A 133 -13.63 18.56 3.37
N LEU A 134 -13.39 17.46 4.07
CA LEU A 134 -12.34 16.49 3.73
C LEU A 134 -12.80 15.44 2.71
N GLY A 135 -14.01 14.94 2.83
CA GLY A 135 -14.55 13.80 2.07
C GLY A 135 -15.62 14.15 1.04
N SER A 136 -16.12 15.39 1.03
CA SER A 136 -17.21 15.85 0.15
C SER A 136 -18.54 15.12 0.33
N LEU A 137 -18.72 14.35 1.40
CA LEU A 137 -19.94 13.59 1.68
C LEU A 137 -20.72 14.26 2.83
N PRO A 138 -22.02 14.57 2.63
CA PRO A 138 -22.86 15.13 3.69
C PRO A 138 -23.19 14.11 4.77
N LEU A 139 -23.52 14.58 5.96
CA LEU A 139 -24.14 13.77 7.00
C LEU A 139 -25.62 13.60 6.66
N VAL A 140 -26.08 12.35 6.57
CA VAL A 140 -27.45 12.02 6.21
C VAL A 140 -28.09 11.13 7.27
N GLY A 141 -29.39 11.30 7.48
CA GLY A 141 -30.20 10.46 8.37
C GLY A 141 -30.88 9.30 7.67
N GLY A 142 -31.79 8.65 8.40
CA GLY A 142 -32.61 7.54 7.86
C GLY A 142 -31.88 6.22 7.66
N ASN A 143 -30.68 6.06 8.24
CA ASN A 143 -29.90 4.83 8.15
C ASN A 143 -30.16 3.91 9.34
N SER A 144 -30.19 2.60 9.09
CA SER A 144 -30.14 1.57 10.13
C SER A 144 -28.77 0.89 10.14
N PHE A 145 -28.36 0.39 11.27
CA PHE A 145 -27.05 -0.23 11.45
C PHE A 145 -27.18 -1.55 12.23
N THR A 146 -26.49 -2.60 11.75
CA THR A 146 -26.38 -3.88 12.43
C THR A 146 -24.92 -4.33 12.47
N LEU A 147 -24.44 -4.74 13.64
CA LEU A 147 -23.08 -5.24 13.82
C LEU A 147 -23.04 -6.76 13.69
N HIS A 148 -22.17 -7.26 12.81
CA HIS A 148 -21.88 -8.67 12.63
C HIS A 148 -20.44 -8.97 13.07
N ASN A 149 -20.27 -9.85 14.05
CA ASN A 149 -18.97 -10.20 14.64
C ASN A 149 -18.49 -11.62 14.29
N ASP A 150 -19.35 -12.45 13.70
CA ASP A 150 -18.97 -13.77 13.20
C ASP A 150 -18.67 -13.75 11.71
N ASN A 151 -17.53 -14.32 11.32
CA ASN A 151 -17.06 -14.31 9.92
C ASN A 151 -17.97 -15.11 8.98
N HIS A 152 -18.34 -16.33 9.36
CA HIS A 152 -19.16 -17.20 8.53
C HIS A 152 -20.60 -16.67 8.40
N GLU A 153 -21.14 -16.16 9.51
CA GLU A 153 -22.47 -15.54 9.52
C GLU A 153 -22.49 -14.29 8.64
N ALA A 154 -21.51 -13.41 8.76
CA ALA A 154 -21.42 -12.22 7.91
C ALA A 154 -21.35 -12.56 6.43
N MET A 155 -20.59 -13.59 6.02
CA MET A 155 -20.56 -14.06 4.62
C MET A 155 -21.92 -14.56 4.13
N ARG A 156 -22.65 -15.28 5.00
CA ARG A 156 -24.01 -15.77 4.68
C ARG A 156 -24.99 -14.62 4.53
N ILE A 157 -24.94 -13.64 5.42
CA ILE A 157 -25.82 -12.46 5.36
C ILE A 157 -25.50 -11.62 4.12
N MET A 158 -24.22 -11.37 3.82
CA MET A 158 -23.81 -10.72 2.58
C MET A 158 -24.35 -11.46 1.34
N ALA A 159 -24.25 -12.79 1.32
CA ALA A 159 -24.75 -13.60 0.22
C ALA A 159 -26.29 -13.51 0.09
N GLN A 160 -27.02 -13.50 1.22
CA GLN A 160 -28.48 -13.33 1.22
C GLN A 160 -28.89 -11.99 0.61
N GLU A 161 -28.20 -10.90 0.99
CA GLU A 161 -28.48 -9.58 0.43
C GLU A 161 -28.08 -9.47 -1.06
N VAL A 162 -26.97 -10.08 -1.49
CA VAL A 162 -26.58 -10.18 -2.91
C VAL A 162 -27.64 -10.95 -3.71
N ASN A 163 -28.26 -11.97 -3.14
CA ASN A 163 -29.33 -12.72 -3.79
C ASN A 163 -30.62 -11.87 -4.02
N LYS A 164 -30.82 -10.82 -3.24
CA LYS A 164 -31.94 -9.87 -3.40
C LYS A 164 -31.64 -8.76 -4.40
N ALA A 165 -30.38 -8.59 -4.82
CA ALA A 165 -29.95 -7.52 -5.73
C ALA A 165 -30.74 -7.52 -7.04
N GLN A 166 -31.15 -6.31 -7.47
CA GLN A 166 -31.93 -6.07 -8.69
C GLN A 166 -31.16 -5.30 -9.77
N ARG A 167 -30.25 -4.39 -9.38
CA ARG A 167 -29.57 -3.48 -10.29
C ARG A 167 -28.07 -3.71 -10.36
N TYR A 168 -27.39 -3.60 -9.22
CA TYR A 168 -25.94 -3.74 -9.18
C TYR A 168 -25.41 -4.18 -7.84
N VAL A 169 -24.22 -4.80 -7.88
CA VAL A 169 -23.41 -5.15 -6.71
C VAL A 169 -21.98 -4.66 -6.94
N HIS A 170 -21.44 -3.88 -6.00
CA HIS A 170 -20.04 -3.47 -5.97
C HIS A 170 -19.32 -4.16 -4.82
N PHE A 171 -18.28 -4.90 -5.13
CA PHE A 171 -17.47 -5.65 -4.20
C PHE A 171 -16.03 -5.14 -4.23
N GLU A 172 -15.53 -4.63 -3.12
CA GLU A 172 -14.15 -4.15 -2.96
C GLU A 172 -13.54 -4.73 -1.69
N PHE A 173 -12.60 -5.67 -1.81
CA PHE A 173 -11.94 -6.29 -0.67
C PHE A 173 -10.43 -6.34 -0.83
N TYR A 174 -9.73 -6.10 0.28
CA TYR A 174 -8.27 -6.18 0.33
C TYR A 174 -7.78 -7.62 0.16
N ILE A 175 -8.29 -8.55 0.98
CA ILE A 175 -7.99 -9.97 0.87
C ILE A 175 -9.27 -10.71 0.54
N THR A 176 -9.19 -11.55 -0.49
CA THR A 176 -10.28 -12.43 -0.85
C THR A 176 -9.74 -13.75 -1.38
N ALA A 177 -10.45 -14.82 -1.10
CA ALA A 177 -10.17 -16.16 -1.58
C ALA A 177 -11.47 -16.82 -2.02
N TYR A 178 -11.39 -17.96 -2.69
CA TYR A 178 -12.52 -18.85 -2.91
C TYR A 178 -12.29 -20.08 -2.03
N ASP A 179 -12.84 -20.06 -0.83
CA ASP A 179 -12.66 -21.06 0.21
C ASP A 179 -14.01 -21.42 0.88
N GLU A 180 -13.98 -22.29 1.85
CA GLU A 180 -15.18 -22.76 2.54
C GLU A 180 -16.05 -21.63 3.11
N ALA A 181 -15.44 -20.60 3.69
CA ALA A 181 -16.17 -19.49 4.28
C ALA A 181 -16.73 -18.50 3.26
N SER A 182 -15.93 -18.16 2.25
CA SER A 182 -16.26 -17.14 1.25
C SER A 182 -17.04 -17.69 0.05
N LYS A 183 -17.03 -19.01 -0.17
CA LYS A 183 -17.71 -19.67 -1.30
C LYS A 183 -19.17 -19.24 -1.43
N VAL A 184 -19.91 -19.18 -0.34
CA VAL A 184 -21.33 -18.80 -0.33
C VAL A 184 -21.55 -17.40 -0.92
N LEU A 185 -20.66 -16.44 -0.60
CA LEU A 185 -20.72 -15.08 -1.12
C LEU A 185 -20.33 -15.03 -2.60
N TRP A 186 -19.28 -15.75 -3.00
CA TRP A 186 -18.88 -15.84 -4.40
C TRP A 186 -19.95 -16.49 -5.28
N ASP A 187 -20.56 -17.57 -4.82
CA ASP A 187 -21.64 -18.24 -5.55
C ASP A 187 -22.84 -17.29 -5.73
N ALA A 188 -23.18 -16.49 -4.72
CA ALA A 188 -24.22 -15.48 -4.81
C ALA A 188 -23.87 -14.37 -5.83
N LEU A 189 -22.62 -13.90 -5.87
CA LEU A 189 -22.14 -12.91 -6.84
C LEU A 189 -22.22 -13.46 -8.27
N PHE A 190 -21.80 -14.69 -8.51
CA PHE A 190 -21.91 -15.34 -9.82
C PHE A 190 -23.39 -15.55 -10.22
N ALA A 191 -24.23 -15.93 -9.27
CA ALA A 191 -25.67 -16.08 -9.52
C ALA A 191 -26.33 -14.72 -9.82
N ALA A 192 -25.96 -13.66 -9.12
CA ALA A 192 -26.43 -12.30 -9.40
C ALA A 192 -26.08 -11.86 -10.82
N GLN A 193 -24.83 -12.06 -11.24
CA GLN A 193 -24.40 -11.77 -12.61
C GLN A 193 -25.21 -12.56 -13.65
N LYS A 194 -25.49 -13.84 -13.42
CA LYS A 194 -26.33 -14.67 -14.30
C LYS A 194 -27.78 -14.18 -14.39
N ARG A 195 -28.31 -13.54 -13.34
CA ARG A 195 -29.64 -12.90 -13.34
C ARG A 195 -29.68 -11.56 -14.09
N GLY A 196 -28.54 -11.07 -14.57
CA GLY A 196 -28.44 -9.77 -15.23
C GLY A 196 -28.13 -8.59 -14.31
N VAL A 197 -27.86 -8.83 -13.02
CA VAL A 197 -27.38 -7.81 -12.08
C VAL A 197 -25.96 -7.43 -12.46
N ARG A 198 -25.66 -6.12 -12.54
CA ARG A 198 -24.31 -5.65 -12.85
C ARG A 198 -23.37 -5.84 -11.65
N VAL A 199 -22.55 -6.87 -11.69
CA VAL A 199 -21.56 -7.13 -10.63
C VAL A 199 -20.20 -6.56 -11.00
N ARG A 200 -19.63 -5.74 -10.09
CA ARG A 200 -18.29 -5.17 -10.22
C ARG A 200 -17.43 -5.58 -9.04
N VAL A 201 -16.24 -6.07 -9.35
CA VAL A 201 -15.32 -6.62 -8.35
C VAL A 201 -13.96 -5.93 -8.43
N LEU A 202 -13.50 -5.42 -7.29
CA LEU A 202 -12.14 -4.93 -7.10
C LEU A 202 -11.43 -5.77 -6.02
N ILE A 203 -10.32 -6.41 -6.38
CA ILE A 203 -9.50 -7.17 -5.44
C ILE A 203 -8.07 -6.65 -5.42
N ASP A 204 -7.46 -6.58 -4.24
CA ASP A 204 -6.07 -6.14 -4.16
C ASP A 204 -5.11 -7.21 -4.70
N HIS A 205 -4.17 -6.79 -5.55
CA HIS A 205 -3.26 -7.71 -6.23
C HIS A 205 -2.34 -8.46 -5.26
N ILE A 206 -1.75 -7.78 -4.29
CA ILE A 206 -0.82 -8.41 -3.33
C ILE A 206 -1.62 -9.11 -2.23
N GLY A 207 -2.63 -8.44 -1.69
CA GLY A 207 -3.44 -8.97 -0.60
C GLY A 207 -4.03 -10.34 -0.89
N SER A 208 -4.58 -10.52 -2.09
CA SER A 208 -5.24 -11.76 -2.48
C SER A 208 -4.32 -12.80 -3.14
N ARG A 209 -3.24 -12.37 -3.83
CA ARG A 209 -2.38 -13.26 -4.63
C ARG A 209 -1.67 -14.35 -3.82
N LYS A 210 -1.39 -14.12 -2.54
CA LYS A 210 -0.66 -15.05 -1.68
C LYS A 210 -1.47 -16.32 -1.33
N TYR A 211 -2.78 -16.30 -1.54
CA TYR A 211 -3.65 -17.42 -1.17
C TYR A 211 -3.81 -18.44 -2.31
N PRO A 212 -3.86 -19.74 -1.99
CA PRO A 212 -3.86 -20.81 -3.00
C PRO A 212 -5.01 -20.71 -4.02
N SER A 213 -6.21 -20.33 -3.57
CA SER A 213 -7.40 -20.21 -4.42
C SER A 213 -7.41 -19.01 -5.37
N TYR A 214 -6.40 -18.12 -5.31
CA TYR A 214 -6.35 -16.92 -6.17
C TYR A 214 -6.44 -17.23 -7.67
N ARG A 215 -5.71 -18.24 -8.13
CA ARG A 215 -5.74 -18.64 -9.55
C ARG A 215 -7.11 -19.19 -9.95
N GLN A 216 -7.72 -20.00 -9.10
CA GLN A 216 -9.07 -20.52 -9.31
C GLN A 216 -10.10 -19.40 -9.38
N LEU A 217 -10.08 -18.49 -8.38
CA LEU A 217 -10.99 -17.35 -8.32
C LEU A 217 -10.88 -16.45 -9.55
N THR A 218 -9.65 -16.09 -9.96
CA THR A 218 -9.44 -15.24 -11.15
C THR A 218 -9.88 -15.93 -12.45
N LYS A 219 -9.75 -17.24 -12.55
CA LYS A 219 -10.30 -18.02 -13.68
C LYS A 219 -11.82 -17.92 -13.69
N MET A 220 -12.48 -18.20 -12.57
CA MET A 220 -13.94 -18.10 -12.44
C MET A 220 -14.45 -16.69 -12.76
N LEU A 221 -13.77 -15.65 -12.31
CA LEU A 221 -14.11 -14.25 -12.62
C LEU A 221 -14.02 -13.97 -14.13
N ASN A 222 -12.98 -14.46 -14.81
CA ASN A 222 -12.84 -14.30 -16.26
C ASN A 222 -13.95 -15.01 -17.05
N GLU A 223 -14.44 -16.15 -16.55
CA GLU A 223 -15.46 -16.98 -17.20
C GLU A 223 -16.89 -16.52 -16.87
N SER A 224 -17.08 -15.75 -15.81
CA SER A 224 -18.41 -15.38 -15.29
C SER A 224 -19.08 -14.19 -15.97
N GLY A 225 -18.34 -13.39 -16.74
CA GLY A 225 -18.81 -12.11 -17.27
C GLY A 225 -18.85 -10.97 -16.25
N ILE A 226 -18.42 -11.18 -15.01
CA ILE A 226 -18.29 -10.13 -13.99
C ILE A 226 -17.23 -9.10 -14.41
N GLU A 227 -17.56 -7.81 -14.31
CA GLU A 227 -16.60 -6.74 -14.48
C GLU A 227 -15.62 -6.71 -13.29
N TRP A 228 -14.40 -7.22 -13.47
CA TRP A 228 -13.43 -7.21 -12.38
C TRP A 228 -12.10 -6.56 -12.72
N ARG A 229 -11.41 -6.02 -11.72
CA ARG A 229 -10.08 -5.40 -11.85
C ARG A 229 -9.22 -5.70 -10.63
N LEU A 230 -7.90 -5.73 -10.86
CA LEU A 230 -6.93 -5.70 -9.78
C LEU A 230 -6.70 -4.28 -9.30
N MET A 231 -6.82 -4.06 -8.01
CA MET A 231 -6.43 -2.82 -7.38
C MET A 231 -4.93 -2.79 -7.16
N LEU A 232 -4.31 -1.65 -7.47
CA LEU A 232 -2.88 -1.39 -7.29
C LEU A 232 -2.00 -2.53 -7.83
N PRO A 233 -2.12 -2.90 -9.12
CA PRO A 233 -1.38 -4.02 -9.70
C PRO A 233 0.12 -3.74 -9.71
N ILE A 234 0.93 -4.77 -9.42
CA ILE A 234 2.37 -4.76 -9.59
C ILE A 234 2.71 -5.71 -10.72
N LYS A 235 2.86 -5.16 -11.92
CA LYS A 235 3.22 -5.84 -13.16
C LYS A 235 4.22 -4.98 -13.94
N PRO A 236 5.53 -4.97 -13.55
CA PRO A 236 6.55 -4.09 -14.14
C PRO A 236 6.65 -4.23 -15.66
N TRP A 237 6.51 -5.45 -16.18
CA TRP A 237 6.53 -5.76 -17.62
C TRP A 237 5.35 -5.15 -18.42
N ARG A 238 4.32 -4.62 -17.72
CA ARG A 238 3.19 -3.87 -18.31
C ARG A 238 3.21 -2.41 -17.92
N LEU A 239 4.34 -1.90 -17.43
CA LEU A 239 4.51 -0.53 -16.90
C LEU A 239 3.52 -0.21 -15.75
N GLN A 240 3.04 -1.24 -15.07
CA GLN A 240 2.15 -1.11 -13.91
C GLN A 240 2.97 -1.33 -12.65
N TRP A 241 3.63 -0.28 -12.19
CA TRP A 241 4.37 -0.27 -10.95
C TRP A 241 3.63 0.55 -9.90
N GLN A 242 3.25 -0.11 -8.82
CA GLN A 242 2.66 0.54 -7.64
C GLN A 242 3.50 0.17 -6.43
N ARG A 243 3.71 1.12 -5.54
CA ARG A 243 4.43 0.88 -4.29
C ARG A 243 3.79 -0.30 -3.54
N PRO A 244 4.56 -1.32 -3.16
CA PRO A 244 4.00 -2.53 -2.53
C PRO A 244 3.48 -2.28 -1.10
N ASP A 245 3.98 -1.23 -0.42
CA ASP A 245 3.60 -0.82 0.92
C ASP A 245 2.32 0.06 0.95
N LEU A 246 1.92 0.65 -0.18
CA LEU A 246 0.69 1.44 -0.29
C LEU A 246 -0.43 0.56 -0.83
N ARG A 247 -1.22 -0.01 0.09
CA ARG A 247 -2.36 -0.86 -0.26
C ARG A 247 -3.67 -0.26 0.23
N ASN A 248 -4.75 -0.58 -0.45
CA ASN A 248 -6.09 -0.20 -0.02
C ASN A 248 -6.70 -1.32 0.83
N HIS A 249 -6.83 -1.08 2.12
CA HIS A 249 -7.35 -2.05 3.08
C HIS A 249 -8.89 -2.03 3.23
N ARG A 250 -9.61 -1.42 2.31
CA ARG A 250 -11.07 -1.39 2.34
C ARG A 250 -11.66 -2.79 2.17
N LYS A 251 -12.79 -3.01 2.82
CA LYS A 251 -13.67 -4.15 2.68
C LYS A 251 -15.07 -3.59 2.63
N VAL A 252 -15.59 -3.50 1.42
CA VAL A 252 -16.88 -2.86 1.14
C VAL A 252 -17.67 -3.70 0.15
N LEU A 253 -18.93 -3.94 0.47
CA LEU A 253 -19.92 -4.51 -0.43
C LEU A 253 -21.10 -3.56 -0.46
N VAL A 254 -21.50 -3.11 -1.65
CA VAL A 254 -22.66 -2.22 -1.83
C VAL A 254 -23.64 -2.88 -2.78
N ILE A 255 -24.90 -2.91 -2.40
CA ILE A 255 -25.99 -3.56 -3.14
C ILE A 255 -27.07 -2.54 -3.41
N ASP A 256 -27.33 -2.26 -4.67
CA ASP A 256 -28.38 -1.38 -5.20
C ASP A 256 -28.38 0.06 -4.63
N GLY A 257 -27.33 0.46 -3.90
CA GLY A 257 -27.25 1.72 -3.18
C GLY A 257 -28.09 1.79 -1.92
N ALA A 258 -28.72 0.69 -1.53
CA ALA A 258 -29.60 0.59 -0.36
C ALA A 258 -28.96 -0.14 0.81
N VAL A 259 -28.18 -1.19 0.54
CA VAL A 259 -27.50 -1.98 1.57
C VAL A 259 -26.00 -1.90 1.36
N ALA A 260 -25.25 -1.64 2.45
CA ALA A 260 -23.81 -1.62 2.42
C ALA A 260 -23.21 -2.40 3.59
N PHE A 261 -22.19 -3.20 3.33
CA PHE A 261 -21.36 -3.82 4.35
C PHE A 261 -19.99 -3.18 4.32
N SER A 262 -19.48 -2.80 5.49
CA SER A 262 -18.14 -2.25 5.66
C SER A 262 -17.57 -2.68 7.00
N GLY A 263 -16.26 -2.90 7.06
CA GLY A 263 -15.62 -3.32 8.32
C GLY A 263 -14.16 -3.72 8.14
N SER A 264 -13.65 -4.48 9.10
CA SER A 264 -12.27 -4.99 9.09
C SER A 264 -12.13 -6.40 8.50
N GLN A 265 -13.24 -7.13 8.37
CA GLN A 265 -13.27 -8.52 7.93
C GLN A 265 -12.99 -8.68 6.44
N ASN A 266 -12.07 -9.57 6.07
CA ASN A 266 -11.78 -9.94 4.70
C ASN A 266 -12.73 -11.05 4.19
N ALA A 267 -12.85 -11.19 2.86
CA ALA A 267 -13.67 -12.24 2.24
C ALA A 267 -12.87 -13.55 2.09
N ILE A 268 -12.55 -14.15 3.20
CA ILE A 268 -11.73 -15.36 3.35
C ILE A 268 -12.02 -16.02 4.70
N HIS A 269 -11.73 -17.30 4.84
CA HIS A 269 -11.85 -18.01 6.12
C HIS A 269 -11.01 -17.33 7.22
N ARG A 270 -11.53 -17.25 8.44
CA ARG A 270 -10.90 -16.53 9.56
C ARG A 270 -9.51 -17.03 9.97
N SER A 271 -9.14 -18.27 9.62
CA SER A 271 -7.83 -18.85 9.95
C SER A 271 -6.70 -18.39 9.02
N TYR A 272 -6.96 -17.54 8.05
CA TYR A 272 -5.99 -17.16 7.02
C TYR A 272 -4.69 -16.52 7.55
N ASP A 273 -4.72 -15.97 8.75
CA ASP A 273 -3.56 -15.33 9.42
C ASP A 273 -3.06 -16.14 10.64
N LEU A 274 -3.72 -17.25 10.98
CA LEU A 274 -3.24 -18.14 12.02
C LEU A 274 -2.05 -18.91 11.46
N LYS A 275 -0.89 -18.78 12.11
CA LYS A 275 0.23 -19.68 11.85
C LYS A 275 -0.21 -21.07 12.33
N GLU A 276 -0.19 -22.06 11.44
CA GLU A 276 -0.22 -23.45 11.87
C GLU A 276 1.00 -23.67 12.73
N ASN A 277 0.75 -23.95 14.05
CA ASN A 277 1.79 -24.34 14.98
C ASN A 277 2.15 -25.82 14.77
#